data_4e5ab0d0ec29c4d138503e6228c6fbfb
#
_entry.id   4e5ab0d0ec29c4d138503e6228c6fbfb
#
_cell.length_a   1.000
_cell.length_b   1.000
_cell.length_c   1.000
_cell.angle_alpha   90.00
_cell.angle_beta   90.00
_cell.angle_gamma   90.00
#
_symmetry.space_group_name_H-M   'P 1'
#
loop_
_entity.id
_entity.type
_entity.pdbx_description
1 polymer ?
#
loop_
_entity_poly.entity_id
_entity_poly.type
_entity_poly.pdbx_seq_one_letter_code
_entity_poly.pdbx_strand_id
1 'polypeptide(L)'
;LHKEYRRQRQMCIRDRHYRPGTRLLSVGSYGCSFRCGGCHNLTISWGVEALDRLAKGQTREACVSPHELVQAALKAKVDGIAFTYSEPAVWLEYVLDVADAAKAKGLYTVYVSNSFVTPEALELLAGRIDVLCSDIKSIDNAFYQEICKKAKVRDILRSIEKTRELGIHVETRTNIIPGRNDDPVQLAAIARWIRRHLGADSPWHLTRFFPAYKLQHIPPTPPETLDVAHKIAIDQGLRNVYVYKDQGCDCARENLPVDTFLGNPELLYQEKKCAEDCCGDDGILLKKFTVAVPDAKNHKEATV
;
A
#
# COMPACT_ATOMS: atom_id res chain seq x y z
N LEU A 1 14.77 7.98 0.72
CA LEU A 1 14.28 6.71 1.30
C LEU A 1 13.60 6.92 2.62
N HIS A 2 14.24 7.57 3.55
CA HIS A 2 13.67 7.90 4.86
C HIS A 2 12.41 8.75 4.78
N LYS A 3 12.25 9.55 3.73
CA LYS A 3 11.17 10.51 3.55
C LYS A 3 9.88 9.91 3.04
N GLU A 4 9.95 9.11 2.01
CA GLU A 4 8.80 8.35 1.51
C GLU A 4 8.43 7.24 2.50
N TYR A 5 9.41 6.70 3.18
CA TYR A 5 9.24 5.76 4.26
C TYR A 5 8.49 6.34 5.46
N ARG A 6 8.74 7.60 5.86
CA ARG A 6 7.98 8.27 6.91
C ARG A 6 6.59 8.71 6.46
N ARG A 7 6.44 9.18 5.21
CA ARG A 7 5.10 9.40 4.62
C ARG A 7 4.30 8.10 4.58
N GLN A 8 4.93 6.99 4.24
CA GLN A 8 4.33 5.67 4.27
C GLN A 8 4.18 5.12 5.69
N ARG A 9 5.03 5.47 6.64
CA ARG A 9 4.83 5.13 8.06
C ARG A 9 3.57 5.79 8.61
N GLN A 10 3.27 7.02 8.25
CA GLN A 10 1.98 7.67 8.54
C GLN A 10 0.84 7.06 7.72
N MET A 11 1.12 6.55 6.51
CA MET A 11 0.16 5.77 5.72
C MET A 11 0.05 4.31 6.22
N CYS A 12 1.05 3.76 6.89
CA CYS A 12 1.03 2.45 7.54
C CYS A 12 0.45 2.48 8.96
N ILE A 13 -0.08 3.60 9.43
CA ILE A 13 -0.93 3.68 10.63
C ILE A 13 -2.32 3.03 10.34
N ARG A 14 -2.35 2.09 9.45
CA ARG A 14 -3.50 1.23 9.11
C ARG A 14 -3.83 0.28 10.24
N ASP A 15 -2.89 0.05 11.14
CA ASP A 15 -3.02 -0.79 12.33
C ASP A 15 -3.82 -0.12 13.46
N ARG A 16 -4.31 1.11 13.25
CA ARG A 16 -5.12 1.80 14.25
C ARG A 16 -6.47 1.14 14.48
N HIS A 17 -6.90 0.27 13.57
CA HIS A 17 -8.18 -0.39 13.69
C HIS A 17 -8.05 -1.89 13.97
N TYR A 18 -7.36 -2.66 13.11
CA TYR A 18 -7.29 -4.11 13.25
C TYR A 18 -6.53 -4.56 14.50
N ARG A 19 -5.29 -4.08 14.70
CA ARG A 19 -4.46 -4.33 15.89
C ARG A 19 -3.72 -3.06 16.30
N PRO A 20 -4.38 -2.14 17.02
CA PRO A 20 -3.78 -0.87 17.39
C PRO A 20 -2.49 -1.05 18.19
N GLY A 21 -1.46 -0.25 17.88
CA GLY A 21 -0.18 -0.26 18.56
C GLY A 21 0.81 -1.33 18.12
N THR A 22 0.44 -2.19 17.17
CA THR A 22 1.35 -3.20 16.62
C THR A 22 2.28 -2.62 15.55
N ARG A 23 3.38 -3.32 15.27
CA ARG A 23 4.41 -2.93 14.30
C ARG A 23 4.48 -3.91 13.16
N LEU A 24 4.65 -3.40 11.94
CA LEU A 24 4.72 -4.20 10.73
C LEU A 24 6.05 -4.02 10.00
N LEU A 25 6.59 -5.11 9.48
CA LEU A 25 7.63 -5.06 8.45
C LEU A 25 6.96 -4.86 7.09
N SER A 26 7.16 -3.68 6.48
CA SER A 26 6.62 -3.40 5.15
C SER A 26 7.56 -3.89 4.05
N VAL A 27 7.03 -4.65 3.11
CA VAL A 27 7.77 -5.19 1.97
C VAL A 27 7.09 -4.78 0.66
N GLY A 28 7.88 -4.50 -0.35
CA GLY A 28 7.43 -4.19 -1.69
C GLY A 28 8.32 -4.81 -2.75
N SER A 29 7.77 -4.96 -3.95
CA SER A 29 8.48 -5.45 -5.12
C SER A 29 8.25 -4.52 -6.32
N TYR A 30 8.88 -4.83 -7.44
CA TYR A 30 8.66 -4.11 -8.69
C TYR A 30 7.35 -4.52 -9.34
N GLY A 31 6.69 -3.54 -9.95
CA GLY A 31 5.50 -3.76 -10.75
C GLY A 31 4.19 -3.30 -10.10
N CYS A 32 3.28 -2.83 -10.95
CA CYS A 32 1.92 -2.45 -10.57
C CYS A 32 0.97 -2.65 -11.76
N SER A 33 -0.23 -3.13 -11.49
CA SER A 33 -1.28 -3.27 -12.49
C SER A 33 -1.83 -1.92 -12.98
N PHE A 34 -1.65 -0.83 -12.19
CA PHE A 34 -2.08 0.53 -12.53
C PHE A 34 -0.90 1.42 -12.94
N ARG A 35 -1.22 2.50 -13.70
CA ARG A 35 -0.27 3.54 -14.10
C ARG A 35 -0.75 4.92 -13.65
N CYS A 36 -0.95 5.06 -12.33
CA CYS A 36 -1.53 6.27 -11.74
C CYS A 36 -0.70 7.52 -12.01
N GLY A 37 -1.36 8.60 -12.45
CA GLY A 37 -0.70 9.88 -12.73
C GLY A 37 -0.10 10.57 -11.49
N GLY A 38 -0.58 10.27 -10.29
CA GLY A 38 -0.07 10.76 -9.01
C GLY A 38 0.67 9.71 -8.19
N CYS A 39 1.36 8.76 -8.83
CA CYS A 39 2.04 7.67 -8.13
C CYS A 39 3.29 8.17 -7.39
N HIS A 40 3.30 8.06 -6.05
CA HIS A 40 4.47 8.35 -5.21
C HIS A 40 5.55 7.27 -5.28
N ASN A 41 5.15 6.04 -5.68
CA ASN A 41 6.06 4.89 -5.80
C ASN A 41 6.41 4.59 -7.26
N LEU A 42 6.47 5.62 -8.10
CA LEU A 42 6.70 5.50 -9.54
C LEU A 42 7.93 4.64 -9.87
N THR A 43 9.03 4.87 -9.18
CA THR A 43 10.32 4.22 -9.43
C THR A 43 10.28 2.70 -9.28
N ILE A 44 9.43 2.17 -8.41
CA ILE A 44 9.29 0.72 -8.20
C ILE A 44 8.02 0.15 -8.85
N SER A 45 7.02 1.00 -9.14
CA SER A 45 5.74 0.53 -9.68
C SER A 45 5.80 0.28 -11.18
N TRP A 46 6.21 1.27 -11.98
CA TRP A 46 6.23 1.17 -13.44
C TRP A 46 7.10 2.24 -14.12
N GLY A 47 7.93 2.94 -13.37
CA GLY A 47 8.89 3.89 -13.91
C GLY A 47 9.88 3.22 -14.86
N VAL A 48 10.44 3.99 -15.79
CA VAL A 48 11.43 3.50 -16.78
C VAL A 48 12.60 2.81 -16.08
N GLU A 49 13.03 3.34 -14.94
CA GLU A 49 14.09 2.76 -14.12
C GLU A 49 13.77 1.36 -13.62
N ALA A 50 12.54 1.12 -13.14
CA ALA A 50 12.11 -0.19 -12.69
C ALA A 50 12.08 -1.19 -13.85
N LEU A 51 11.58 -0.79 -15.01
CA LEU A 51 11.53 -1.61 -16.21
C LEU A 51 12.94 -1.91 -16.77
N ASP A 52 13.83 -0.92 -16.77
CA ASP A 52 15.21 -1.07 -17.23
C ASP A 52 16.01 -2.03 -16.33
N ARG A 53 15.85 -1.91 -15.00
CA ARG A 53 16.48 -2.82 -14.04
C ARG A 53 15.96 -4.25 -14.16
N LEU A 54 14.66 -4.44 -14.35
CA LEU A 54 14.06 -5.74 -14.60
C LEU A 54 14.61 -6.34 -15.90
N ALA A 55 14.66 -5.55 -16.98
CA ALA A 55 15.18 -6.00 -18.28
C ALA A 55 16.67 -6.38 -18.22
N LYS A 56 17.47 -5.69 -17.40
CA LYS A 56 18.91 -5.96 -17.20
C LYS A 56 19.19 -7.09 -16.20
N GLY A 57 18.17 -7.66 -15.57
CA GLY A 57 18.33 -8.68 -14.54
C GLY A 57 19.05 -8.17 -13.26
N GLN A 58 19.16 -6.86 -13.07
CA GLN A 58 19.85 -6.23 -11.95
C GLN A 58 19.12 -6.35 -10.62
N THR A 59 17.95 -6.96 -10.63
CA THR A 59 17.12 -7.20 -9.44
C THR A 59 17.43 -8.51 -8.74
N ARG A 60 18.20 -9.42 -9.37
CA ARG A 60 18.51 -10.75 -8.80
C ARG A 60 19.34 -10.70 -7.52
N GLU A 61 20.23 -9.73 -7.39
CA GLU A 61 21.10 -9.58 -6.20
C GLU A 61 20.35 -9.10 -4.95
N ALA A 62 19.14 -8.56 -5.13
CA ALA A 62 18.30 -8.07 -4.05
C ALA A 62 17.13 -9.01 -3.69
N CYS A 63 17.12 -10.22 -4.21
CA CYS A 63 16.09 -11.20 -3.90
C CYS A 63 16.26 -11.69 -2.44
N VAL A 64 15.22 -11.49 -1.64
CA VAL A 64 15.12 -12.01 -0.28
C VAL A 64 14.16 -13.19 -0.32
N SER A 65 14.59 -14.35 0.15
CA SER A 65 13.68 -15.50 0.23
C SER A 65 12.56 -15.28 1.25
N PRO A 66 11.43 -15.96 1.14
CA PRO A 66 10.35 -15.90 2.13
C PRO A 66 10.84 -16.18 3.55
N HIS A 67 11.71 -17.15 3.72
CA HIS A 67 12.29 -17.48 5.01
C HIS A 67 13.14 -16.35 5.59
N GLU A 68 14.05 -15.75 4.80
CA GLU A 68 14.90 -14.64 5.24
C GLU A 68 14.06 -13.42 5.63
N LEU A 69 12.98 -13.12 4.88
CA LEU A 69 12.08 -12.04 5.20
C LEU A 69 11.38 -12.25 6.55
N VAL A 70 10.89 -13.45 6.81
CA VAL A 70 10.26 -13.80 8.10
C VAL A 70 11.28 -13.74 9.23
N GLN A 71 12.51 -14.24 9.04
CA GLN A 71 13.58 -14.09 10.03
C GLN A 71 13.91 -12.62 10.32
N ALA A 72 13.92 -11.76 9.30
CA ALA A 72 14.13 -10.34 9.49
C ALA A 72 12.99 -9.70 10.31
N ALA A 73 11.73 -10.09 10.07
CA ALA A 73 10.57 -9.66 10.84
C ALA A 73 10.69 -10.06 12.33
N LEU A 74 11.04 -11.32 12.59
CA LEU A 74 11.25 -11.83 13.96
C LEU A 74 12.40 -11.11 14.67
N LYS A 75 13.53 -10.90 13.97
CA LYS A 75 14.68 -10.15 14.50
C LYS A 75 14.32 -8.70 14.83
N ALA A 76 13.48 -8.07 14.01
CA ALA A 76 12.98 -6.73 14.25
C ALA A 76 11.88 -6.68 15.33
N LYS A 77 11.45 -7.83 15.87
CA LYS A 77 10.39 -7.94 16.88
C LYS A 77 9.11 -7.23 16.44
N VAL A 78 8.72 -7.36 15.18
CA VAL A 78 7.46 -6.84 14.65
C VAL A 78 6.36 -7.89 14.77
N ASP A 79 5.12 -7.43 14.76
CA ASP A 79 3.93 -8.26 14.99
C ASP A 79 3.39 -8.87 13.70
N GLY A 80 3.81 -8.34 12.55
CA GLY A 80 3.35 -8.82 11.25
C GLY A 80 4.12 -8.28 10.06
N ILE A 81 3.68 -8.68 8.87
CA ILE A 81 4.27 -8.29 7.56
C ILE A 81 3.20 -7.64 6.69
N ALA A 82 3.52 -6.48 6.10
CA ALA A 82 2.66 -5.78 5.16
C ALA A 82 3.25 -5.81 3.74
N PHE A 83 2.51 -6.39 2.81
CA PHE A 83 2.80 -6.36 1.38
C PHE A 83 2.25 -5.07 0.79
N THR A 84 3.13 -4.17 0.30
CA THR A 84 2.74 -2.79 -0.02
C THR A 84 3.65 -2.11 -1.04
N TYR A 85 3.56 -0.79 -1.19
CA TYR A 85 4.33 0.12 -2.04
C TYR A 85 4.00 0.07 -3.53
N SER A 86 4.13 -1.08 -4.17
CA SER A 86 3.67 -1.37 -5.53
C SER A 86 2.31 -2.09 -5.48
N GLU A 87 2.08 -3.06 -6.34
CA GLU A 87 0.87 -3.87 -6.28
C GLU A 87 1.22 -5.34 -5.98
N PRO A 88 0.87 -5.85 -4.80
CA PRO A 88 1.20 -7.22 -4.42
C PRO A 88 0.63 -8.30 -5.34
N ALA A 89 -0.46 -8.02 -6.05
CA ALA A 89 -1.05 -8.96 -7.01
C ALA A 89 -0.12 -9.32 -8.19
N VAL A 90 0.90 -8.49 -8.48
CA VAL A 90 1.85 -8.81 -9.57
C VAL A 90 3.03 -9.67 -9.12
N TRP A 91 3.12 -9.97 -7.84
CA TRP A 91 4.12 -10.88 -7.25
C TRP A 91 3.45 -11.81 -6.23
N LEU A 92 2.26 -12.30 -6.58
CA LEU A 92 1.35 -13.04 -5.72
C LEU A 92 1.97 -14.31 -5.14
N GLU A 93 2.68 -15.09 -5.94
CA GLU A 93 3.31 -16.33 -5.50
C GLU A 93 4.24 -16.11 -4.32
N TYR A 94 5.06 -15.07 -4.39
CA TYR A 94 5.94 -14.70 -3.28
C TYR A 94 5.15 -14.23 -2.05
N VAL A 95 4.05 -13.50 -2.25
CA VAL A 95 3.15 -13.11 -1.14
C VAL A 95 2.61 -14.34 -0.42
N LEU A 96 2.17 -15.35 -1.18
CA LEU A 96 1.63 -16.60 -0.62
C LEU A 96 2.69 -17.34 0.23
N ASP A 97 3.90 -17.50 -0.32
CA ASP A 97 5.00 -18.17 0.35
C ASP A 97 5.41 -17.45 1.66
N VAL A 98 5.51 -16.11 1.61
CA VAL A 98 5.81 -15.30 2.80
C VAL A 98 4.67 -15.37 3.81
N ALA A 99 3.42 -15.32 3.36
CA ALA A 99 2.26 -15.37 4.24
C ALA A 99 2.19 -16.71 4.99
N ASP A 100 2.39 -17.83 4.29
CA ASP A 100 2.42 -19.16 4.90
C ASP A 100 3.56 -19.26 5.95
N ALA A 101 4.76 -18.78 5.61
CA ALA A 101 5.90 -18.77 6.54
C ALA A 101 5.68 -17.82 7.73
N ALA A 102 5.06 -16.67 7.54
CA ALA A 102 4.74 -15.70 8.58
C ALA A 102 3.69 -16.25 9.55
N LYS A 103 2.62 -16.85 9.04
CA LYS A 103 1.57 -17.51 9.83
C LYS A 103 2.14 -18.62 10.70
N ALA A 104 3.04 -19.45 10.17
CA ALA A 104 3.71 -20.51 10.92
C ALA A 104 4.55 -19.97 12.10
N LYS A 105 4.86 -18.67 12.13
CA LYS A 105 5.57 -17.97 13.21
C LYS A 105 4.68 -17.05 14.04
N GLY A 106 3.37 -17.09 13.86
CA GLY A 106 2.42 -16.26 14.60
C GLY A 106 2.39 -14.77 14.18
N LEU A 107 3.03 -14.41 13.07
CA LEU A 107 2.99 -13.08 12.51
C LEU A 107 1.69 -12.89 11.70
N TYR A 108 1.02 -11.75 11.84
CA TYR A 108 -0.13 -11.44 11.00
C TYR A 108 0.28 -10.76 9.68
N THR A 109 -0.61 -10.79 8.70
CA THR A 109 -0.32 -10.36 7.34
C THR A 109 -1.31 -9.31 6.85
N VAL A 110 -0.77 -8.27 6.22
CA VAL A 110 -1.54 -7.16 5.65
C VAL A 110 -1.27 -7.05 4.16
N TYR A 111 -2.32 -7.02 3.36
CA TYR A 111 -2.26 -6.90 1.90
C TYR A 111 -2.77 -5.53 1.48
N VAL A 112 -1.88 -4.68 0.99
CA VAL A 112 -2.19 -3.31 0.60
C VAL A 112 -2.28 -3.23 -0.91
N SER A 113 -3.50 -3.09 -1.43
CA SER A 113 -3.77 -3.27 -2.84
C SER A 113 -4.68 -2.17 -3.43
N ASN A 114 -4.55 -1.95 -4.73
CA ASN A 114 -5.52 -1.22 -5.52
C ASN A 114 -6.80 -2.04 -5.79
N SER A 115 -6.85 -3.29 -5.29
CA SER A 115 -7.95 -4.25 -5.40
C SER A 115 -8.37 -4.63 -6.82
N PHE A 116 -7.52 -4.42 -7.81
CA PHE A 116 -7.71 -4.98 -9.15
C PHE A 116 -7.13 -6.40 -9.19
N VAL A 117 -7.82 -7.30 -8.50
CA VAL A 117 -7.44 -8.69 -8.25
C VAL A 117 -8.58 -9.61 -8.71
N THR A 118 -8.24 -10.73 -9.32
CA THR A 118 -9.25 -11.70 -9.78
C THR A 118 -9.83 -12.50 -8.61
N PRO A 119 -11.04 -13.05 -8.73
CA PRO A 119 -11.63 -13.91 -7.69
C PRO A 119 -10.76 -15.11 -7.32
N GLU A 120 -10.13 -15.73 -8.31
CA GLU A 120 -9.25 -16.90 -8.13
C GLU A 120 -8.01 -16.52 -7.28
N ALA A 121 -7.41 -15.37 -7.56
CA ALA A 121 -6.27 -14.87 -6.78
C ALA A 121 -6.68 -14.52 -5.34
N LEU A 122 -7.89 -13.98 -5.13
CA LEU A 122 -8.42 -13.73 -3.80
C LEU A 122 -8.66 -15.02 -3.01
N GLU A 123 -9.11 -16.08 -3.65
CA GLU A 123 -9.30 -17.38 -3.01
C GLU A 123 -7.96 -17.97 -2.52
N LEU A 124 -6.86 -17.74 -3.24
CA LEU A 124 -5.53 -18.11 -2.78
C LEU A 124 -5.07 -17.33 -1.54
N LEU A 125 -5.54 -16.10 -1.37
CA LEU A 125 -5.23 -15.26 -0.20
C LEU A 125 -6.02 -15.65 1.06
N ALA A 126 -7.13 -16.36 0.90
CA ALA A 126 -7.99 -16.77 2.02
C ALA A 126 -7.21 -17.64 3.03
N GLY A 127 -7.35 -17.32 4.33
CA GLY A 127 -6.62 -17.97 5.41
C GLY A 127 -5.13 -17.57 5.53
N ARG A 128 -4.55 -16.94 4.49
CA ARG A 128 -3.17 -16.46 4.47
C ARG A 128 -3.04 -14.99 4.82
N ILE A 129 -3.99 -14.17 4.36
CA ILE A 129 -4.02 -12.73 4.62
C ILE A 129 -5.05 -12.44 5.71
N ASP A 130 -4.66 -11.67 6.71
CA ASP A 130 -5.54 -11.26 7.81
C ASP A 130 -6.29 -9.98 7.47
N VAL A 131 -5.62 -9.05 6.79
CA VAL A 131 -6.17 -7.71 6.49
C VAL A 131 -5.93 -7.32 5.04
N LEU A 132 -6.98 -6.92 4.34
CA LEU A 132 -6.88 -6.15 3.10
C LEU A 132 -7.02 -4.66 3.39
N CYS A 133 -6.01 -3.87 3.04
CA CYS A 133 -6.12 -2.42 2.96
C CYS A 133 -6.34 -2.02 1.50
N SER A 134 -7.58 -1.72 1.14
CA SER A 134 -8.00 -1.44 -0.22
C SER A 134 -8.06 0.03 -0.56
N ASP A 135 -7.51 0.42 -1.69
CA ASP A 135 -7.67 1.77 -2.23
C ASP A 135 -8.95 1.89 -3.07
N ILE A 136 -10.04 2.43 -2.50
CA ILE A 136 -11.16 2.95 -3.29
C ILE A 136 -10.80 4.37 -3.72
N LYS A 137 -10.22 4.50 -4.91
CA LYS A 137 -9.70 5.81 -5.37
C LYS A 137 -10.79 6.75 -5.82
N SER A 138 -11.91 6.21 -6.33
CA SER A 138 -13.09 6.92 -6.79
C SER A 138 -14.25 5.94 -6.95
N ILE A 139 -15.46 6.47 -7.09
CA ILE A 139 -16.64 5.71 -7.52
C ILE A 139 -16.94 5.92 -9.01
N ASP A 140 -16.15 6.74 -9.69
CA ASP A 140 -16.31 7.09 -11.10
C ASP A 140 -15.31 6.33 -11.99
N ASN A 141 -15.83 5.73 -13.08
CA ASN A 141 -15.02 5.08 -14.09
C ASN A 141 -14.09 6.05 -14.84
N ALA A 142 -14.50 7.29 -15.06
CA ALA A 142 -13.67 8.29 -15.74
C ALA A 142 -12.39 8.55 -14.94
N PHE A 143 -12.47 8.64 -13.62
CA PHE A 143 -11.29 8.73 -12.76
C PHE A 143 -10.31 7.58 -12.99
N TYR A 144 -10.80 6.34 -13.00
CA TYR A 144 -9.94 5.17 -13.20
C TYR A 144 -9.30 5.16 -14.60
N GLN A 145 -10.02 5.59 -15.63
CA GLN A 145 -9.50 5.69 -17.01
C GLN A 145 -8.46 6.81 -17.14
N GLU A 146 -8.73 7.98 -16.58
CA GLU A 146 -7.88 9.16 -16.73
C GLU A 146 -6.68 9.16 -15.78
N ILE A 147 -6.88 8.83 -14.53
CA ILE A 147 -5.87 8.93 -13.48
C ILE A 147 -5.12 7.63 -13.28
N CYS A 148 -5.81 6.49 -13.22
CA CYS A 148 -5.21 5.18 -12.97
C CYS A 148 -4.81 4.45 -14.26
N LYS A 149 -5.35 4.89 -15.41
CA LYS A 149 -5.09 4.33 -16.75
C LYS A 149 -5.53 2.87 -16.89
N LYS A 150 -6.39 2.37 -16.02
CA LYS A 150 -6.87 0.98 -16.03
C LYS A 150 -8.08 0.80 -15.13
N ALA A 151 -8.75 -0.35 -15.31
CA ALA A 151 -9.84 -0.88 -14.52
C ALA A 151 -11.20 -0.19 -14.71
N LYS A 152 -12.21 -0.89 -14.28
CA LYS A 152 -13.55 -0.36 -14.03
C LYS A 152 -13.80 -0.40 -12.52
N VAL A 153 -14.44 0.61 -11.99
CA VAL A 153 -14.74 0.70 -10.56
C VAL A 153 -15.48 -0.54 -10.06
N ARG A 154 -16.38 -1.08 -10.86
CA ARG A 154 -17.13 -2.29 -10.53
C ARG A 154 -16.23 -3.48 -10.18
N ASP A 155 -15.13 -3.64 -10.91
CA ASP A 155 -14.24 -4.80 -10.71
C ASP A 155 -13.45 -4.64 -9.39
N ILE A 156 -13.07 -3.41 -9.04
CA ILE A 156 -12.46 -3.08 -7.74
C ILE A 156 -13.44 -3.37 -6.59
N LEU A 157 -14.67 -2.88 -6.69
CA LEU A 157 -15.66 -3.02 -5.64
C LEU A 157 -16.04 -4.49 -5.41
N ARG A 158 -16.20 -5.28 -6.49
CA ARG A 158 -16.43 -6.73 -6.40
C ARG A 158 -15.28 -7.48 -5.74
N SER A 159 -14.06 -7.11 -6.05
CA SER A 159 -12.86 -7.68 -5.41
C SER A 159 -12.87 -7.44 -3.90
N ILE A 160 -13.24 -6.25 -3.47
CA ILE A 160 -13.35 -5.89 -2.05
C ILE A 160 -14.47 -6.69 -1.36
N GLU A 161 -15.64 -6.80 -1.98
CA GLU A 161 -16.76 -7.61 -1.48
C GLU A 161 -16.35 -9.08 -1.34
N LYS A 162 -15.77 -9.66 -2.38
CA LYS A 162 -15.29 -11.04 -2.37
C LYS A 162 -14.26 -11.29 -1.26
N THR A 163 -13.35 -10.34 -1.03
CA THR A 163 -12.35 -10.43 0.05
C THR A 163 -13.02 -10.53 1.41
N ARG A 164 -14.07 -9.73 1.66
CA ARG A 164 -14.84 -9.82 2.90
C ARG A 164 -15.57 -11.15 3.03
N GLU A 165 -16.18 -11.64 1.95
CA GLU A 165 -16.85 -12.95 1.93
C GLU A 165 -15.89 -14.10 2.28
N LEU A 166 -14.63 -13.97 1.93
CA LEU A 166 -13.55 -14.92 2.26
C LEU A 166 -13.07 -14.81 3.72
N GLY A 167 -13.68 -13.93 4.54
CA GLY A 167 -13.36 -13.77 5.96
C GLY A 167 -12.10 -12.93 6.24
N ILE A 168 -11.55 -12.26 5.24
CA ILE A 168 -10.42 -11.33 5.40
C ILE A 168 -10.96 -10.00 5.92
N HIS A 169 -10.33 -9.43 6.96
CA HIS A 169 -10.70 -8.09 7.44
C HIS A 169 -10.40 -7.04 6.37
N VAL A 170 -11.36 -6.15 6.11
CA VAL A 170 -11.23 -5.12 5.07
C VAL A 170 -11.21 -3.73 5.68
N GLU A 171 -10.16 -2.98 5.37
CA GLU A 171 -10.08 -1.53 5.60
C GLU A 171 -9.99 -0.81 4.25
N THR A 172 -10.70 0.29 4.11
CA THR A 172 -10.72 1.06 2.87
C THR A 172 -9.94 2.36 3.01
N ARG A 173 -9.36 2.83 1.90
CA ARG A 173 -8.63 4.10 1.86
C ARG A 173 -8.97 4.88 0.60
N THR A 174 -9.07 6.20 0.75
CA THR A 174 -9.18 7.14 -0.37
C THR A 174 -8.16 8.26 -0.21
N ASN A 175 -7.27 8.40 -1.19
CA ASN A 175 -6.42 9.58 -1.32
C ASN A 175 -7.24 10.64 -2.06
N ILE A 176 -7.57 11.73 -1.37
CA ILE A 176 -8.43 12.79 -1.92
C ILE A 176 -7.59 13.76 -2.74
N ILE A 177 -7.87 13.86 -4.04
CA ILE A 177 -7.15 14.67 -5.01
C ILE A 177 -8.02 15.86 -5.42
N PRO A 178 -7.59 17.11 -5.16
CA PRO A 178 -8.37 18.31 -5.49
C PRO A 178 -8.80 18.35 -6.96
N GLY A 179 -10.09 18.62 -7.19
CA GLY A 179 -10.70 18.69 -8.51
C GLY A 179 -10.77 17.37 -9.27
N ARG A 180 -10.58 16.22 -8.59
CA ARG A 180 -10.62 14.90 -9.24
C ARG A 180 -11.57 13.91 -8.57
N ASN A 181 -11.46 13.74 -7.26
CA ASN A 181 -12.31 12.83 -6.48
C ASN A 181 -12.74 13.43 -5.13
N ASP A 182 -12.65 14.75 -4.99
CA ASP A 182 -13.01 15.51 -3.80
C ASP A 182 -14.46 16.04 -3.82
N ASP A 183 -15.22 15.75 -4.89
CA ASP A 183 -16.62 16.12 -4.98
C ASP A 183 -17.45 15.47 -3.86
N PRO A 184 -18.26 16.28 -3.10
CA PRO A 184 -19.09 15.77 -2.01
C PRO A 184 -20.06 14.65 -2.40
N VAL A 185 -20.63 14.69 -3.60
CA VAL A 185 -21.56 13.66 -4.10
C VAL A 185 -20.82 12.33 -4.28
N GLN A 186 -19.61 12.38 -4.82
CA GLN A 186 -18.76 11.24 -5.04
C GLN A 186 -18.29 10.63 -3.70
N LEU A 187 -17.83 11.47 -2.75
CA LEU A 187 -17.43 11.03 -1.41
C LEU A 187 -18.60 10.39 -0.66
N ALA A 188 -19.80 10.98 -0.74
CA ALA A 188 -21.00 10.39 -0.16
C ALA A 188 -21.36 9.04 -0.81
N ALA A 189 -21.13 8.89 -2.12
CA ALA A 189 -21.38 7.63 -2.83
C ALA A 189 -20.41 6.53 -2.37
N ILE A 190 -19.13 6.84 -2.16
CA ILE A 190 -18.14 5.91 -1.59
C ILE A 190 -18.56 5.51 -0.18
N ALA A 191 -18.89 6.47 0.68
CA ALA A 191 -19.32 6.20 2.06
C ALA A 191 -20.56 5.30 2.13
N ARG A 192 -21.59 5.58 1.30
CA ARG A 192 -22.80 4.73 1.19
C ARG A 192 -22.46 3.31 0.74
N TRP A 193 -21.56 3.18 -0.23
CA TRP A 193 -21.13 1.87 -0.71
C TRP A 193 -20.42 1.10 0.40
N ILE A 194 -19.46 1.70 1.11
CA ILE A 194 -18.75 1.07 2.24
C ILE A 194 -19.78 0.61 3.29
N ARG A 195 -20.66 1.52 3.71
CA ARG A 195 -21.68 1.19 4.72
C ARG A 195 -22.58 0.03 4.29
N ARG A 196 -23.02 0.03 3.04
CA ARG A 196 -23.95 -0.99 2.51
C ARG A 196 -23.30 -2.36 2.37
N HIS A 197 -22.08 -2.41 1.86
CA HIS A 197 -21.43 -3.67 1.47
C HIS A 197 -20.42 -4.18 2.51
N LEU A 198 -19.82 -3.28 3.27
CA LEU A 198 -18.82 -3.64 4.28
C LEU A 198 -19.32 -3.40 5.72
N GLY A 199 -20.39 -2.64 5.91
CA GLY A 199 -20.99 -2.33 7.21
C GLY A 199 -20.55 -0.99 7.78
N ALA A 200 -21.32 -0.49 8.78
CA ALA A 200 -21.10 0.81 9.39
C ALA A 200 -19.79 0.90 10.17
N ASP A 201 -19.27 -0.22 10.65
CA ASP A 201 -18.03 -0.31 11.41
C ASP A 201 -16.78 -0.51 10.54
N SER A 202 -16.95 -0.63 9.21
CA SER A 202 -15.81 -0.82 8.31
C SER A 202 -14.96 0.46 8.26
N PRO A 203 -13.63 0.35 8.49
CA PRO A 203 -12.76 1.53 8.53
C PRO A 203 -12.61 2.19 7.17
N TRP A 204 -12.73 3.53 7.15
CA TRP A 204 -12.40 4.33 5.99
C TRP A 204 -11.33 5.36 6.31
N HIS A 205 -10.18 5.25 5.64
CA HIS A 205 -9.02 6.12 5.81
C HIS A 205 -9.00 7.19 4.72
N LEU A 206 -9.17 8.45 5.10
CA LEU A 206 -9.11 9.61 4.22
C LEU A 206 -7.72 10.23 4.29
N THR A 207 -6.99 10.19 3.19
CA THR A 207 -5.61 10.68 3.15
C THR A 207 -5.46 11.89 2.26
N ARG A 208 -4.59 12.80 2.66
CA ARG A 208 -4.22 13.98 1.92
C ARG A 208 -3.40 13.61 0.70
N PHE A 209 -3.74 14.15 -0.47
CA PHE A 209 -2.93 14.08 -1.68
C PHE A 209 -1.76 15.07 -1.58
N PHE A 210 -0.62 14.67 -2.10
CA PHE A 210 0.53 15.51 -2.35
C PHE A 210 0.95 15.41 -3.81
N PRO A 211 1.41 16.52 -4.43
CA PRO A 211 1.85 16.53 -5.83
C PRO A 211 2.90 15.46 -6.12
N ALA A 212 2.67 14.67 -7.17
CA ALA A 212 3.61 13.67 -7.63
C ALA A 212 3.47 13.42 -9.13
N TYR A 213 4.56 13.05 -9.78
CA TYR A 213 4.65 12.64 -11.18
C TYR A 213 3.86 13.58 -12.13
N LYS A 214 2.84 13.09 -12.84
CA LYS A 214 2.03 13.87 -13.79
C LYS A 214 1.03 14.83 -13.12
N LEU A 215 0.79 14.67 -11.83
CA LEU A 215 -0.11 15.52 -11.05
C LEU A 215 0.63 16.55 -10.19
N GLN A 216 1.85 16.92 -10.56
CA GLN A 216 2.63 17.94 -9.84
C GLN A 216 2.01 19.33 -9.86
N HIS A 217 1.15 19.59 -10.85
CA HIS A 217 0.42 20.86 -10.99
C HIS A 217 -0.82 20.97 -10.09
N ILE A 218 -1.25 19.87 -9.47
CA ILE A 218 -2.38 19.87 -8.53
C ILE A 218 -1.84 20.17 -7.14
N PRO A 219 -2.37 21.18 -6.41
CA PRO A 219 -1.91 21.48 -5.06
C PRO A 219 -2.24 20.33 -4.07
N PRO A 220 -1.54 20.27 -2.93
CA PRO A 220 -1.93 19.35 -1.86
C PRO A 220 -3.38 19.59 -1.44
N THR A 221 -4.08 18.52 -1.05
CA THR A 221 -5.47 18.64 -0.56
C THR A 221 -5.52 19.60 0.64
N PRO A 222 -6.36 20.63 0.63
CA PRO A 222 -6.59 21.46 1.81
C PRO A 222 -7.06 20.61 2.99
N PRO A 223 -6.56 20.88 4.22
CA PRO A 223 -7.01 20.13 5.41
C PRO A 223 -8.54 20.19 5.61
N GLU A 224 -9.16 21.31 5.24
CA GLU A 224 -10.60 21.56 5.36
C GLU A 224 -11.41 20.61 4.45
N THR A 225 -10.88 20.27 3.27
CA THR A 225 -11.49 19.28 2.37
C THR A 225 -11.58 17.90 3.04
N LEU A 226 -10.58 17.54 3.83
CA LEU A 226 -10.60 16.29 4.58
C LEU A 226 -11.62 16.34 5.73
N ASP A 227 -11.82 17.49 6.36
CA ASP A 227 -12.87 17.66 7.39
C ASP A 227 -14.26 17.53 6.79
N VAL A 228 -14.48 18.12 5.63
CA VAL A 228 -15.73 17.96 4.87
C VAL A 228 -15.96 16.50 4.51
N ALA A 229 -14.94 15.81 4.00
CA ALA A 229 -15.03 14.39 3.65
C ALA A 229 -15.34 13.51 4.87
N HIS A 230 -14.71 13.80 6.02
CA HIS A 230 -15.00 13.13 7.29
C HIS A 230 -16.46 13.33 7.70
N LYS A 231 -16.94 14.57 7.69
CA LYS A 231 -18.33 14.88 8.02
C LYS A 231 -19.30 14.14 7.11
N ILE A 232 -19.06 14.15 5.80
CA ILE A 232 -19.86 13.38 4.83
C ILE A 232 -19.90 11.91 5.21
N ALA A 233 -18.77 11.31 5.55
CA ALA A 233 -18.69 9.90 5.92
C ALA A 233 -19.54 9.57 7.15
N ILE A 234 -19.46 10.41 8.20
CA ILE A 234 -20.28 10.28 9.42
C ILE A 234 -21.77 10.48 9.11
N ASP A 235 -22.13 11.49 8.32
CA ASP A 235 -23.51 11.75 7.90
C ASP A 235 -24.11 10.57 7.08
N GLN A 236 -23.26 9.81 6.36
CA GLN A 236 -23.68 8.57 5.68
C GLN A 236 -23.73 7.36 6.62
N GLY A 237 -23.38 7.52 7.92
CA GLY A 237 -23.52 6.52 8.97
C GLY A 237 -22.31 5.57 9.11
N LEU A 238 -21.13 5.94 8.66
CA LEU A 238 -19.88 5.26 9.01
C LEU A 238 -19.43 5.67 10.41
N ARG A 239 -18.91 4.72 11.18
CA ARG A 239 -18.48 4.94 12.58
C ARG A 239 -16.97 5.07 12.72
N ASN A 240 -16.20 4.40 11.86
CA ASN A 240 -14.74 4.35 11.91
C ASN A 240 -14.13 5.08 10.70
N VAL A 241 -14.02 6.42 10.83
CA VAL A 241 -13.45 7.28 9.77
C VAL A 241 -12.19 7.94 10.30
N TYR A 242 -11.08 7.70 9.63
CA TYR A 242 -9.76 8.19 10.03
C TYR A 242 -9.23 9.20 9.02
N VAL A 243 -8.82 10.38 9.50
CA VAL A 243 -8.32 11.48 8.66
C VAL A 243 -6.85 11.72 8.92
N TYR A 244 -6.08 11.83 7.84
CA TYR A 244 -4.64 12.07 7.87
C TYR A 244 -4.32 13.40 7.18
N LYS A 245 -4.14 14.46 7.98
CA LYS A 245 -3.93 15.85 7.53
C LYS A 245 -2.47 16.23 7.41
N ASP A 246 -1.58 15.57 8.14
CA ASP A 246 -0.20 15.99 8.28
C ASP A 246 0.63 15.76 7.02
N GLN A 247 1.49 16.73 6.74
CA GLN A 247 2.39 16.70 5.58
C GLN A 247 3.58 15.74 5.75
N GLY A 248 3.68 14.98 6.83
CA GLY A 248 4.96 14.37 7.19
C GLY A 248 6.01 15.43 7.53
N CYS A 249 6.98 15.12 8.36
CA CYS A 249 7.96 16.12 8.80
C CYS A 249 8.78 16.69 7.62
N ASP A 250 9.23 17.94 7.74
CA ASP A 250 10.04 18.66 6.73
C ASP A 250 11.40 18.00 6.42
N CYS A 251 11.84 17.04 7.26
CA CYS A 251 12.97 16.17 6.95
C CYS A 251 12.79 15.38 5.64
N ALA A 252 11.63 15.53 4.99
CA ALA A 252 11.23 14.94 3.73
C ALA A 252 11.76 15.63 2.47
N ARG A 253 12.52 16.71 2.52
CA ARG A 253 12.87 17.52 1.33
C ARG A 253 14.23 17.26 0.67
N GLU A 254 15.08 16.42 1.23
CA GLU A 254 16.36 16.11 0.59
C GLU A 254 16.25 14.89 -0.33
N ASN A 255 16.48 15.06 -1.60
CA ASN A 255 16.56 13.99 -2.61
C ASN A 255 17.84 13.18 -2.35
N LEU A 256 17.70 11.94 -1.90
CA LEU A 256 18.80 10.98 -1.92
C LEU A 256 18.86 10.30 -3.30
N PRO A 257 20.06 10.12 -3.87
CA PRO A 257 20.23 9.43 -5.15
C PRO A 257 19.66 8.00 -5.09
N VAL A 258 19.08 7.55 -6.19
CA VAL A 258 18.48 6.22 -6.33
C VAL A 258 19.50 5.10 -6.13
N ASP A 259 20.76 5.37 -6.40
CA ASP A 259 21.87 4.39 -6.33
C ASP A 259 22.18 3.87 -4.92
N THR A 260 21.65 4.53 -3.88
CA THR A 260 21.79 4.08 -2.48
C THR A 260 20.94 2.83 -2.14
N PHE A 261 20.18 2.32 -3.10
CA PHE A 261 19.16 1.27 -2.85
C PHE A 261 19.57 -0.15 -3.19
N LEU A 262 20.54 -0.30 -4.07
CA LEU A 262 20.78 -1.58 -4.74
C LEU A 262 22.22 -1.98 -4.56
N GLY A 263 22.48 -2.93 -3.70
CA GLY A 263 23.75 -3.66 -3.65
C GLY A 263 24.55 -3.61 -2.36
N ASN A 264 24.15 -2.89 -1.31
CA ASN A 264 24.84 -2.95 -0.04
C ASN A 264 23.89 -3.23 1.14
N PRO A 265 23.91 -4.46 1.69
CA PRO A 265 23.10 -4.82 2.87
C PRO A 265 23.41 -3.99 4.11
N GLU A 266 24.63 -3.42 4.21
CA GLU A 266 25.04 -2.59 5.35
C GLU A 266 24.41 -1.19 5.35
N LEU A 267 24.04 -0.66 4.18
CA LEU A 267 23.31 0.61 4.05
C LEU A 267 21.84 0.52 4.51
N LEU A 268 21.37 -0.66 4.82
CA LEU A 268 20.04 -0.88 5.42
C LEU A 268 19.99 -0.41 6.87
N TYR A 269 21.10 0.03 7.45
CA TYR A 269 21.22 0.35 8.87
C TYR A 269 21.95 1.69 9.10
N GLN A 270 21.39 2.82 8.70
CA GLN A 270 21.84 4.12 9.20
C GLN A 270 20.70 4.80 9.95
N GLU A 271 20.88 4.88 11.27
CA GLU A 271 20.09 5.76 12.13
C GLU A 271 20.48 7.21 11.87
N LYS A 272 19.59 8.01 11.28
CA LYS A 272 19.63 9.46 11.45
C LYS A 272 18.53 9.85 12.43
N LYS A 273 18.92 10.32 13.61
CA LYS A 273 18.02 10.97 14.56
C LYS A 273 17.38 12.19 13.87
N CYS A 274 16.07 12.23 13.84
CA CYS A 274 15.35 13.48 13.65
C CYS A 274 15.49 14.35 14.91
N ALA A 275 15.41 15.66 14.73
CA ALA A 275 15.24 16.58 15.86
C ALA A 275 14.02 16.10 16.68
N GLU A 276 14.19 16.10 18.00
CA GLU A 276 13.32 15.46 19.00
C GLU A 276 11.84 15.87 18.94
N ASP A 277 11.54 17.00 18.30
CA ASP A 277 10.19 17.58 18.26
C ASP A 277 9.28 17.11 17.11
N CYS A 278 9.79 16.34 16.15
CA CYS A 278 9.02 15.94 14.96
C CYS A 278 8.42 14.52 15.01
N CYS A 279 8.87 13.68 15.92
CA CYS A 279 8.46 12.26 16.00
C CYS A 279 8.52 11.83 17.46
N GLY A 280 7.41 11.46 18.06
CA GLY A 280 7.39 10.85 19.39
C GLY A 280 8.39 9.68 19.52
N ASP A 281 8.75 9.34 20.74
CA ASP A 281 9.84 8.44 21.18
C ASP A 281 9.90 7.02 20.58
N ASP A 282 9.04 6.64 19.65
CA ASP A 282 8.94 5.28 19.10
C ASP A 282 9.79 5.05 17.85
N GLY A 283 11.03 5.55 17.87
CA GLY A 283 12.01 5.45 16.79
C GLY A 283 12.48 4.04 16.46
N ILE A 284 11.67 3.18 15.81
CA ILE A 284 12.12 1.89 15.30
C ILE A 284 12.22 1.89 13.79
N LEU A 285 13.42 1.57 13.34
CA LEU A 285 13.82 1.48 11.95
C LEU A 285 13.28 0.19 11.33
N LEU A 286 12.34 0.29 10.41
CA LEU A 286 11.90 -0.85 9.60
C LEU A 286 12.68 -0.87 8.28
N LYS A 287 13.26 -2.03 7.93
CA LYS A 287 14.00 -2.22 6.68
C LYS A 287 13.04 -2.37 5.50
N LYS A 288 13.39 -1.77 4.36
CA LYS A 288 12.70 -1.96 3.09
C LYS A 288 13.39 -3.10 2.34
N PHE A 289 12.67 -4.16 2.02
CA PHE A 289 13.14 -5.21 1.13
C PHE A 289 12.43 -5.07 -0.20
N THR A 290 13.17 -5.18 -1.28
CA THR A 290 12.61 -5.25 -2.64
C THR A 290 12.83 -6.65 -3.16
N VAL A 291 11.76 -7.29 -3.59
CA VAL A 291 11.78 -8.65 -4.14
C VAL A 291 11.66 -8.57 -5.65
N ALA A 292 12.53 -9.28 -6.36
CA ALA A 292 12.39 -9.47 -7.79
C ALA A 292 11.40 -10.60 -8.10
N VAL A 293 10.64 -10.44 -9.17
CA VAL A 293 9.78 -11.50 -9.71
C VAL A 293 10.69 -12.55 -10.39
N PRO A 294 10.54 -13.86 -10.11
CA PRO A 294 11.26 -14.88 -10.84
C PRO A 294 10.98 -14.83 -12.34
N ASP A 295 12.00 -15.08 -13.15
CA ASP A 295 11.93 -15.04 -14.61
C ASP A 295 10.99 -16.13 -15.14
N ALA A 296 9.96 -15.76 -15.89
CA ALA A 296 8.97 -16.66 -16.50
C ALA A 296 9.57 -17.60 -17.59
N LYS A 297 10.89 -17.63 -17.78
CA LYS A 297 11.57 -18.40 -18.81
C LYS A 297 11.92 -19.85 -18.44
N ASN A 298 11.72 -20.27 -17.18
CA ASN A 298 12.08 -21.63 -16.73
C ASN A 298 10.90 -22.61 -16.61
N HIS A 299 9.74 -22.33 -17.19
CA HIS A 299 8.67 -23.32 -17.35
C HIS A 299 8.59 -23.86 -18.77
N LYS A 300 9.72 -24.37 -19.29
CA LYS A 300 9.72 -25.39 -20.34
C LYS A 300 10.38 -26.62 -19.74
N GLU A 301 9.59 -27.65 -19.63
CA GLU A 301 9.83 -29.05 -19.26
C GLU A 301 9.16 -29.46 -17.96
N ALA A 302 7.87 -29.76 -18.09
CA ALA A 302 7.22 -30.88 -17.43
C ALA A 302 5.99 -31.24 -18.26
N THR A 303 6.29 -31.93 -19.39
CA THR A 303 5.30 -32.79 -20.04
C THR A 303 5.39 -34.14 -19.33
N VAL A 304 4.37 -34.55 -18.64
CA VAL A 304 3.66 -35.85 -18.66
C VAL A 304 2.45 -35.73 -17.76
#